data_ae1c14b175b828ead670bf4ac592fa11
#
_entry.id   ae1c14b175b828ead670bf4ac592fa11
#
_cell.length_a   1.000
_cell.length_b   1.000
_cell.length_c   1.000
_cell.angle_alpha   90.00
_cell.angle_beta   90.00
_cell.angle_gamma   90.00
#
_symmetry.space_group_name_H-M   'P 1'
#
loop_
_entity.id
_entity.type
_entity.pdbx_description
1 polymer ?
#
loop_
_entity_poly.entity_id
_entity_poly.type
_entity_poly.pdbx_seq_one_letter_code
_entity_poly.pdbx_strand_id
1 'polypeptide(L)'
;MPVDELGGQPAPRALIAVEARFARTPDGAIWTREGPAYDFFTRYLSAFSQVVVVARVADAPSVAPDAHRVDGPRVTVQPIPHYVGPWQYLRRRKAVVRALRNADEANAVLILRAPTVLGSLMAAARERRGLPYAVEVMADPHTVYAPGVVRHPLRPWLRWRYTALLRRQCRTAIGVSYVTEQYLQRRYPAGQHAATAAYSSVELPADAFVAKPPSPKQRDEYVIVSVGSLEMLYKGIDTLIMALSRLTAAGLPVRCIHVGTGRQQARLEQLATELGVRHRIDFVGSVAAGAQVRQYLDQADVFAMPSRTEGLPKALVEAMARGMPAVGSSVGGIPELLAEEDIVPPDDHVALAEAIERLLMDPAKRSRASVRNLARARDFAQDVLQRRRNAFYEALRQAVSDGRNSSGRLVRKPGHHAPTTSALGGRAVS
;
A
#
# COMPACT_ATOMS: atom_id res chain seq x y z
N MET A 1 -22.78 17.04 -0.33
CA MET A 1 -23.31 17.61 -1.56
C MET A 1 -23.05 16.64 -2.68
N PRO A 2 -24.05 16.16 -3.44
CA PRO A 2 -23.82 15.30 -4.59
C PRO A 2 -23.15 16.11 -5.71
N VAL A 3 -22.21 15.47 -6.43
CA VAL A 3 -21.30 16.03 -7.45
C VAL A 3 -22.00 16.30 -8.80
N ASP A 4 -23.31 16.47 -8.84
CA ASP A 4 -24.10 16.50 -10.09
C ASP A 4 -24.24 17.88 -10.76
N GLU A 5 -23.64 18.95 -10.23
CA GLU A 5 -23.84 20.31 -10.77
C GLU A 5 -22.59 21.13 -11.04
N LEU A 6 -21.63 20.58 -11.80
CA LEU A 6 -20.61 21.40 -12.44
C LEU A 6 -20.35 20.86 -13.87
N GLY A 7 -21.16 21.39 -14.83
CA GLY A 7 -20.86 21.27 -16.27
C GLY A 7 -21.24 19.95 -16.92
N GLY A 8 -22.52 19.70 -17.13
CA GLY A 8 -23.12 19.04 -18.31
C GLY A 8 -22.73 17.63 -18.72
N GLN A 9 -21.70 16.99 -18.18
CA GLN A 9 -21.39 15.59 -18.48
C GLN A 9 -21.27 14.79 -17.16
N PRO A 10 -21.91 13.59 -17.09
CA PRO A 10 -21.80 12.75 -15.90
C PRO A 10 -20.33 12.38 -15.64
N ALA A 11 -19.91 12.38 -14.37
CA ALA A 11 -18.57 12.00 -14.01
C ALA A 11 -18.21 10.59 -14.57
N PRO A 12 -17.00 10.38 -15.11
CA PRO A 12 -16.62 9.10 -15.70
C PRO A 12 -16.62 7.99 -14.66
N ARG A 13 -16.66 6.73 -15.12
CA ARG A 13 -16.46 5.56 -14.28
C ARG A 13 -14.98 5.38 -13.96
N ALA A 14 -14.67 4.79 -12.80
CA ALA A 14 -13.34 4.32 -12.46
C ALA A 14 -13.25 2.80 -12.59
N LEU A 15 -12.24 2.30 -13.31
CA LEU A 15 -11.85 0.89 -13.30
C LEU A 15 -10.62 0.72 -12.39
N ILE A 16 -10.78 -0.05 -11.32
CA ILE A 16 -9.72 -0.25 -10.34
C ILE A 16 -9.17 -1.67 -10.46
N ALA A 17 -7.98 -1.83 -11.02
CA ALA A 17 -7.35 -3.14 -11.15
C ALA A 17 -6.58 -3.50 -9.87
N VAL A 18 -7.02 -4.56 -9.21
CA VAL A 18 -6.41 -5.05 -7.96
C VAL A 18 -5.99 -6.51 -8.06
N GLU A 19 -4.92 -6.90 -7.37
CA GLU A 19 -4.46 -8.31 -7.29
C GLU A 19 -5.17 -9.07 -6.15
N ALA A 20 -6.39 -8.71 -5.81
CA ALA A 20 -7.19 -9.40 -4.81
C ALA A 20 -7.81 -10.70 -5.36
N ARG A 21 -8.19 -11.56 -4.44
CA ARG A 21 -8.94 -12.80 -4.67
C ARG A 21 -10.23 -12.71 -3.90
N PHE A 22 -11.34 -12.68 -4.59
CA PHE A 22 -12.67 -12.58 -4.03
C PHE A 22 -13.43 -13.88 -4.18
N ALA A 23 -14.44 -14.08 -3.34
CA ALA A 23 -15.39 -15.18 -3.44
C ALA A 23 -16.76 -14.64 -3.89
N ARG A 24 -17.43 -15.36 -4.81
CA ARG A 24 -18.80 -15.05 -5.21
C ARG A 24 -19.74 -16.12 -4.68
N THR A 25 -20.75 -15.72 -3.93
CA THR A 25 -21.81 -16.59 -3.42
C THR A 25 -22.92 -16.80 -4.46
N PRO A 26 -23.81 -17.83 -4.30
CA PRO A 26 -24.86 -18.14 -5.27
C PRO A 26 -25.87 -17.00 -5.53
N ASP A 27 -26.04 -16.09 -4.58
CA ASP A 27 -26.84 -14.87 -4.71
C ASP A 27 -26.16 -13.78 -5.55
N GLY A 28 -24.93 -14.03 -6.04
CA GLY A 28 -24.13 -13.13 -6.84
C GLY A 28 -23.29 -12.13 -6.04
N ALA A 29 -23.39 -12.09 -4.73
CA ALA A 29 -22.64 -11.18 -3.87
C ALA A 29 -21.15 -11.52 -3.86
N ILE A 30 -20.29 -10.48 -3.77
CA ILE A 30 -18.83 -10.62 -3.78
C ILE A 30 -18.25 -10.32 -2.42
N TRP A 31 -17.39 -11.22 -1.95
CA TRP A 31 -16.85 -11.21 -0.59
C TRP A 31 -15.34 -11.32 -0.56
N THR A 32 -14.75 -10.75 0.49
CA THR A 32 -13.32 -10.86 0.80
C THR A 32 -13.11 -11.14 2.28
N ARG A 33 -12.07 -11.89 2.61
CA ARG A 33 -11.62 -12.07 3.99
C ARG A 33 -10.41 -11.21 4.32
N GLU A 34 -9.48 -11.09 3.39
CA GLU A 34 -8.17 -10.44 3.62
C GLU A 34 -7.92 -9.29 2.65
N GLY A 35 -8.82 -9.05 1.70
CA GLY A 35 -8.69 -8.03 0.67
C GLY A 35 -9.41 -6.72 1.03
N PRO A 36 -9.31 -5.72 0.14
CA PRO A 36 -10.09 -4.50 0.28
C PRO A 36 -11.60 -4.80 0.12
N ALA A 37 -12.40 -4.31 1.06
CA ALA A 37 -13.85 -4.44 1.10
C ALA A 37 -14.55 -3.21 0.48
N TYR A 38 -15.88 -3.18 0.52
CA TYR A 38 -16.70 -2.11 -0.06
C TYR A 38 -16.26 -0.71 0.37
N ASP A 39 -16.06 -0.48 1.68
CA ASP A 39 -15.66 0.82 2.22
C ASP A 39 -14.34 1.33 1.65
N PHE A 40 -13.42 0.41 1.32
CA PHE A 40 -12.19 0.78 0.65
C PHE A 40 -12.45 1.36 -0.75
N PHE A 41 -13.40 0.83 -1.50
CA PHE A 41 -13.69 1.26 -2.87
C PHE A 41 -14.57 2.50 -2.94
N THR A 42 -15.36 2.80 -1.91
CA THR A 42 -16.20 4.01 -1.86
C THR A 42 -15.38 5.30 -1.91
N ARG A 43 -14.10 5.28 -1.53
CA ARG A 43 -13.19 6.43 -1.60
C ARG A 43 -13.04 7.03 -3.00
N TYR A 44 -13.18 6.22 -4.04
CA TYR A 44 -13.11 6.69 -5.43
C TYR A 44 -14.40 7.38 -5.88
N LEU A 45 -15.52 7.16 -5.19
CA LEU A 45 -16.81 7.76 -5.49
C LEU A 45 -16.85 9.28 -5.22
N SER A 46 -15.83 9.83 -4.59
CA SER A 46 -15.67 11.28 -4.43
C SER A 46 -15.40 12.01 -5.75
N ALA A 47 -14.88 11.32 -6.77
CA ALA A 47 -14.54 11.90 -8.07
C ALA A 47 -15.17 11.16 -9.27
N PHE A 48 -15.66 9.95 -9.07
CA PHE A 48 -16.18 9.08 -10.12
C PHE A 48 -17.64 8.69 -9.87
N SER A 49 -18.43 8.56 -10.94
CA SER A 49 -19.85 8.20 -10.83
C SER A 49 -20.08 6.76 -10.35
N GLN A 50 -19.21 5.85 -10.75
CA GLN A 50 -19.23 4.42 -10.42
C GLN A 50 -17.81 3.87 -10.33
N VAL A 51 -17.64 2.82 -9.55
CA VAL A 51 -16.37 2.07 -9.41
C VAL A 51 -16.58 0.64 -9.88
N VAL A 52 -15.77 0.20 -10.83
CA VAL A 52 -15.72 -1.18 -11.29
C VAL A 52 -14.38 -1.79 -10.86
N VAL A 53 -14.45 -2.73 -9.94
CA VAL A 53 -13.26 -3.40 -9.39
C VAL A 53 -12.91 -4.60 -10.28
N VAL A 54 -11.76 -4.58 -10.92
CA VAL A 54 -11.27 -5.68 -11.77
C VAL A 54 -10.38 -6.59 -10.93
N ALA A 55 -10.88 -7.77 -10.56
CA ALA A 55 -10.20 -8.68 -9.64
C ALA A 55 -10.50 -10.15 -9.96
N ARG A 56 -9.67 -11.05 -9.40
CA ARG A 56 -9.91 -12.49 -9.50
C ARG A 56 -11.06 -12.91 -8.60
N VAL A 57 -12.01 -13.64 -9.18
CA VAL A 57 -13.18 -14.14 -8.45
C VAL A 57 -13.31 -15.65 -8.61
N ALA A 58 -13.54 -16.34 -7.50
CA ALA A 58 -13.90 -17.76 -7.47
C ALA A 58 -15.33 -17.90 -6.96
N ASP A 59 -16.10 -18.85 -7.52
CA ASP A 59 -17.39 -19.21 -6.97
C ASP A 59 -17.20 -20.03 -5.68
N ALA A 60 -17.99 -19.72 -4.67
CA ALA A 60 -17.98 -20.38 -3.37
C ALA A 60 -19.42 -20.62 -2.89
N PRO A 61 -19.76 -21.79 -2.33
CA PRO A 61 -21.11 -22.06 -1.84
C PRO A 61 -21.47 -21.21 -0.61
N SER A 62 -20.50 -20.81 0.16
CA SER A 62 -20.64 -19.93 1.34
C SER A 62 -19.31 -19.22 1.62
N VAL A 63 -19.33 -18.23 2.49
CA VAL A 63 -18.15 -17.50 2.97
C VAL A 63 -18.04 -17.59 4.49
N ALA A 64 -16.83 -17.37 4.99
CA ALA A 64 -16.57 -17.35 6.43
C ALA A 64 -17.35 -16.20 7.11
N PRO A 65 -17.72 -16.34 8.41
CA PRO A 65 -18.47 -15.31 9.14
C PRO A 65 -17.76 -13.96 9.24
N ASP A 66 -16.43 -13.95 9.14
CA ASP A 66 -15.56 -12.78 9.16
C ASP A 66 -15.30 -12.20 7.76
N ALA A 67 -16.01 -12.66 6.73
CA ALA A 67 -15.90 -12.12 5.39
C ALA A 67 -16.67 -10.80 5.27
N HIS A 68 -16.08 -9.85 4.54
CA HIS A 68 -16.64 -8.53 4.27
C HIS A 68 -17.12 -8.42 2.83
N ARG A 69 -18.24 -7.74 2.61
CA ARG A 69 -18.76 -7.49 1.27
C ARG A 69 -17.87 -6.52 0.49
N VAL A 70 -17.74 -6.76 -0.82
CA VAL A 70 -16.91 -5.95 -1.73
C VAL A 70 -17.75 -5.09 -2.64
N ASP A 71 -18.84 -5.62 -3.16
CA ASP A 71 -19.79 -4.95 -4.04
C ASP A 71 -20.91 -4.27 -3.25
N GLY A 72 -21.53 -3.26 -3.85
CA GLY A 72 -22.60 -2.49 -3.23
C GLY A 72 -23.02 -1.30 -4.09
N PRO A 73 -23.79 -0.34 -3.57
CA PRO A 73 -24.22 0.83 -4.33
C PRO A 73 -23.06 1.55 -5.01
N ARG A 74 -23.14 1.69 -6.35
CA ARG A 74 -22.11 2.33 -7.20
C ARG A 74 -20.74 1.64 -7.23
N VAL A 75 -20.55 0.48 -6.57
CA VAL A 75 -19.35 -0.34 -6.61
C VAL A 75 -19.71 -1.73 -7.10
N THR A 76 -19.17 -2.11 -8.23
CA THR A 76 -19.36 -3.44 -8.83
C THR A 76 -18.02 -4.15 -9.02
N VAL A 77 -18.04 -5.46 -9.14
CA VAL A 77 -16.84 -6.25 -9.41
C VAL A 77 -16.95 -6.90 -10.79
N GLN A 78 -15.98 -6.63 -11.64
CA GLN A 78 -15.79 -7.33 -12.91
C GLN A 78 -14.91 -8.55 -12.67
N PRO A 79 -15.46 -9.76 -12.74
CA PRO A 79 -14.75 -10.98 -12.40
C PRO A 79 -13.70 -11.35 -13.45
N ILE A 80 -12.48 -11.59 -13.00
CA ILE A 80 -11.41 -12.20 -13.78
C ILE A 80 -11.27 -13.66 -13.31
N PRO A 81 -11.01 -14.62 -14.23
CA PRO A 81 -10.85 -16.03 -13.89
C PRO A 81 -9.85 -16.22 -12.74
N HIS A 82 -10.28 -16.94 -11.70
CA HIS A 82 -9.48 -17.18 -10.50
C HIS A 82 -8.27 -18.07 -10.82
N TYR A 83 -7.11 -17.70 -10.28
CA TYR A 83 -5.88 -18.51 -10.29
C TYR A 83 -5.04 -18.25 -9.05
N VAL A 84 -4.25 -19.26 -8.65
CA VAL A 84 -3.27 -19.18 -7.58
C VAL A 84 -1.91 -19.62 -8.14
N GLY A 85 -0.91 -18.75 -7.98
CA GLY A 85 0.45 -19.01 -8.45
C GLY A 85 0.63 -19.01 -9.98
N PRO A 86 1.88 -19.17 -10.45
CA PRO A 86 2.25 -19.00 -11.85
C PRO A 86 1.69 -20.10 -12.76
N TRP A 87 1.61 -21.34 -12.28
CA TRP A 87 1.14 -22.47 -13.09
C TRP A 87 -0.34 -22.36 -13.45
N GLN A 88 -1.19 -22.02 -12.50
CA GLN A 88 -2.61 -21.81 -12.79
C GLN A 88 -2.81 -20.59 -13.68
N TYR A 89 -2.02 -19.52 -13.48
CA TYR A 89 -2.03 -18.35 -14.36
C TYR A 89 -1.69 -18.74 -15.80
N LEU A 90 -0.62 -19.51 -16.03
CA LEU A 90 -0.22 -19.92 -17.38
C LEU A 90 -1.33 -20.73 -18.08
N ARG A 91 -1.95 -21.69 -17.38
CA ARG A 91 -3.08 -22.47 -17.91
C ARG A 91 -4.29 -21.61 -18.26
N ARG A 92 -4.58 -20.57 -17.47
CA ARG A 92 -5.75 -19.69 -17.63
C ARG A 92 -5.45 -18.39 -18.38
N ARG A 93 -4.22 -18.16 -18.79
CA ARG A 93 -3.73 -16.89 -19.35
C ARG A 93 -4.62 -16.37 -20.50
N LYS A 94 -5.04 -17.23 -21.43
CA LYS A 94 -5.92 -16.80 -22.54
C LYS A 94 -7.26 -16.28 -22.02
N ALA A 95 -7.88 -16.97 -21.07
CA ALA A 95 -9.15 -16.56 -20.47
C ALA A 95 -9.00 -15.27 -19.65
N VAL A 96 -7.91 -15.14 -18.87
CA VAL A 96 -7.60 -13.91 -18.11
C VAL A 96 -7.44 -12.72 -19.05
N VAL A 97 -6.64 -12.83 -20.12
CA VAL A 97 -6.44 -11.75 -21.09
C VAL A 97 -7.74 -11.37 -21.79
N ARG A 98 -8.58 -12.36 -22.16
CA ARG A 98 -9.90 -12.10 -22.76
C ARG A 98 -10.80 -11.32 -21.78
N ALA A 99 -10.88 -11.79 -20.52
CA ALA A 99 -11.70 -11.13 -19.49
C ALA A 99 -11.23 -9.68 -19.22
N LEU A 100 -9.90 -9.43 -19.17
CA LEU A 100 -9.36 -8.09 -19.00
C LEU A 100 -9.66 -7.16 -20.19
N ARG A 101 -9.66 -7.68 -21.42
CA ARG A 101 -10.06 -6.90 -22.61
C ARG A 101 -11.52 -6.51 -22.57
N ASN A 102 -12.40 -7.43 -22.12
CA ASN A 102 -13.82 -7.17 -22.00
C ASN A 102 -14.14 -6.19 -20.85
N ALA A 103 -13.30 -6.18 -19.81
CA ALA A 103 -13.41 -5.25 -18.70
C ALA A 103 -12.94 -3.83 -19.03
N ASP A 104 -12.09 -3.66 -20.06
CA ASP A 104 -11.44 -2.38 -20.37
C ASP A 104 -12.34 -1.46 -21.20
N GLU A 105 -12.97 -0.52 -20.53
CA GLU A 105 -13.81 0.52 -21.15
C GLU A 105 -12.94 1.75 -21.48
N ALA A 106 -12.92 2.17 -22.75
CA ALA A 106 -12.07 3.29 -23.22
C ALA A 106 -12.39 4.63 -22.52
N ASN A 107 -13.66 4.86 -22.17
CA ASN A 107 -14.12 6.10 -21.55
C ASN A 107 -14.01 6.08 -20.00
N ALA A 108 -13.60 4.97 -19.40
CA ALA A 108 -13.40 4.89 -17.98
C ALA A 108 -11.96 5.24 -17.60
N VAL A 109 -11.78 5.84 -16.42
CA VAL A 109 -10.47 6.10 -15.82
C VAL A 109 -9.92 4.81 -15.24
N LEU A 110 -8.88 4.24 -15.85
CA LEU A 110 -8.23 3.04 -15.33
C LEU A 110 -7.17 3.41 -14.31
N ILE A 111 -7.30 2.88 -13.09
CA ILE A 111 -6.34 3.03 -11.99
C ILE A 111 -5.78 1.66 -11.63
N LEU A 112 -4.46 1.51 -11.74
CA LEU A 112 -3.73 0.28 -11.48
C LEU A 112 -3.12 0.32 -10.08
N ARG A 113 -3.53 -0.57 -9.20
CA ARG A 113 -2.84 -0.75 -7.91
C ARG A 113 -1.62 -1.64 -8.11
N ALA A 114 -0.47 -1.03 -8.27
CA ALA A 114 0.78 -1.66 -8.68
C ALA A 114 1.74 -1.95 -7.49
N PRO A 115 2.61 -2.96 -7.62
CA PRO A 115 2.85 -3.85 -8.77
C PRO A 115 1.90 -5.04 -8.81
N THR A 116 1.27 -5.31 -9.95
CA THR A 116 0.34 -6.44 -10.11
C THR A 116 0.41 -7.03 -11.53
N VAL A 117 0.07 -8.31 -11.67
CA VAL A 117 0.01 -8.97 -12.98
C VAL A 117 -1.15 -8.44 -13.80
N LEU A 118 -2.36 -8.34 -13.20
CA LEU A 118 -3.56 -7.84 -13.87
C LEU A 118 -3.35 -6.40 -14.35
N GLY A 119 -2.87 -5.52 -13.46
CA GLY A 119 -2.57 -4.13 -13.81
C GLY A 119 -1.54 -4.00 -14.94
N SER A 120 -0.51 -4.86 -14.95
CA SER A 120 0.50 -4.84 -16.00
C SER A 120 -0.04 -5.26 -17.36
N LEU A 121 -0.96 -6.21 -17.40
CA LEU A 121 -1.64 -6.63 -18.65
C LEU A 121 -2.57 -5.53 -19.17
N MET A 122 -3.31 -4.87 -18.29
CA MET A 122 -4.19 -3.74 -18.66
C MET A 122 -3.39 -2.53 -19.11
N ALA A 123 -2.31 -2.15 -18.41
CA ALA A 123 -1.40 -1.09 -18.85
C ALA A 123 -0.90 -1.33 -20.27
N ALA A 124 -0.34 -2.53 -20.53
CA ALA A 124 0.15 -2.89 -21.84
C ALA A 124 -0.94 -2.92 -22.94
N ALA A 125 -2.17 -3.23 -22.58
CA ALA A 125 -3.30 -3.18 -23.52
C ALA A 125 -3.68 -1.72 -23.85
N ARG A 126 -3.73 -0.85 -22.85
CA ARG A 126 -4.00 0.58 -23.02
C ARG A 126 -2.91 1.32 -23.77
N GLU A 127 -1.64 1.08 -23.44
CA GLU A 127 -0.50 1.65 -24.15
C GLU A 127 -0.56 1.36 -25.67
N ARG A 128 -0.91 0.12 -26.07
CA ARG A 128 -1.04 -0.25 -27.49
C ARG A 128 -2.20 0.47 -28.19
N ARG A 129 -3.23 0.87 -27.45
CA ARG A 129 -4.41 1.60 -27.96
C ARG A 129 -4.29 3.11 -27.81
N GLY A 130 -3.17 3.61 -27.24
CA GLY A 130 -2.99 5.02 -26.93
C GLY A 130 -3.93 5.55 -25.84
N LEU A 131 -4.52 4.67 -25.02
CA LEU A 131 -5.47 5.04 -23.97
C LEU A 131 -4.77 5.36 -22.65
N PRO A 132 -5.26 6.34 -21.89
CA PRO A 132 -4.66 6.76 -20.63
C PRO A 132 -4.92 5.76 -19.51
N TYR A 133 -4.01 5.72 -18.54
CA TYR A 133 -4.18 5.03 -17.25
C TYR A 133 -3.41 5.74 -16.14
N ALA A 134 -3.78 5.49 -14.90
CA ALA A 134 -3.09 5.95 -13.70
C ALA A 134 -2.55 4.78 -12.88
N VAL A 135 -1.57 5.05 -12.03
CA VAL A 135 -0.92 4.03 -11.18
C VAL A 135 -0.93 4.46 -9.72
N GLU A 136 -1.40 3.60 -8.84
CA GLU A 136 -1.17 3.69 -7.39
C GLU A 136 -0.05 2.73 -6.99
N VAL A 137 1.13 3.25 -6.67
CA VAL A 137 2.31 2.46 -6.29
C VAL A 137 2.25 2.11 -4.82
N MET A 138 1.96 0.83 -4.52
CA MET A 138 1.72 0.33 -3.16
C MET A 138 2.93 -0.35 -2.53
N ALA A 139 3.87 -0.85 -3.35
CA ALA A 139 5.02 -1.60 -2.90
C ALA A 139 6.19 -1.48 -3.89
N ASP A 140 7.39 -1.81 -3.42
CA ASP A 140 8.61 -1.82 -4.24
C ASP A 140 8.96 -3.25 -4.67
N PRO A 141 8.75 -3.63 -5.95
CA PRO A 141 9.15 -4.96 -6.42
C PRO A 141 10.65 -5.24 -6.27
N HIS A 142 11.48 -4.20 -6.26
CA HIS A 142 12.91 -4.36 -6.06
C HIS A 142 13.24 -4.92 -4.67
N THR A 143 12.51 -4.52 -3.63
CA THR A 143 12.68 -5.01 -2.26
C THR A 143 11.86 -6.27 -1.98
N VAL A 144 10.66 -6.41 -2.54
CA VAL A 144 9.85 -7.64 -2.44
C VAL A 144 10.61 -8.87 -2.95
N TYR A 145 11.36 -8.72 -4.07
CA TYR A 145 12.22 -9.78 -4.61
C TYR A 145 13.69 -9.67 -4.16
N ALA A 146 13.99 -9.00 -3.04
CA ALA A 146 15.34 -8.93 -2.48
C ALA A 146 15.81 -10.29 -1.92
N PRO A 147 17.12 -10.52 -1.78
CA PRO A 147 17.66 -11.67 -1.04
C PRO A 147 17.03 -11.77 0.35
N GLY A 148 16.71 -12.99 0.79
CA GLY A 148 16.10 -13.22 2.12
C GLY A 148 14.60 -13.01 2.20
N VAL A 149 13.95 -12.29 1.25
CA VAL A 149 12.50 -12.01 1.27
C VAL A 149 11.72 -13.11 0.54
N VAL A 150 12.08 -13.41 -0.72
CA VAL A 150 11.43 -14.48 -1.50
C VAL A 150 12.44 -15.55 -1.91
N ARG A 151 12.12 -16.82 -1.63
CA ARG A 151 12.89 -17.97 -2.07
C ARG A 151 12.35 -18.48 -3.41
N HIS A 152 12.95 -18.06 -4.53
CA HIS A 152 12.58 -18.50 -5.87
C HIS A 152 13.82 -18.47 -6.80
N PRO A 153 14.10 -19.49 -7.61
CA PRO A 153 15.30 -19.53 -8.45
C PRO A 153 15.36 -18.39 -9.47
N LEU A 154 14.22 -17.98 -10.02
CA LEU A 154 14.12 -16.84 -10.96
C LEU A 154 14.00 -15.47 -10.25
N ARG A 155 14.25 -15.39 -8.95
CA ARG A 155 14.13 -14.16 -8.17
C ARG A 155 14.90 -12.96 -8.76
N PRO A 156 16.18 -13.06 -9.18
CA PRO A 156 16.90 -11.92 -9.75
C PRO A 156 16.23 -11.39 -11.02
N TRP A 157 15.77 -12.28 -11.88
CA TRP A 157 15.05 -11.93 -13.11
C TRP A 157 13.69 -11.29 -12.81
N LEU A 158 12.92 -11.83 -11.84
CA LEU A 158 11.63 -11.26 -11.40
C LEU A 158 11.84 -9.85 -10.82
N ARG A 159 12.87 -9.66 -9.99
CA ARG A 159 13.27 -8.38 -9.43
C ARG A 159 13.53 -7.34 -10.54
N TRP A 160 14.41 -7.68 -11.48
CA TRP A 160 14.70 -6.81 -12.62
C TRP A 160 13.46 -6.52 -13.46
N ARG A 161 12.73 -7.56 -13.86
CA ARG A 161 11.56 -7.44 -14.74
C ARG A 161 10.44 -6.58 -14.14
N TYR A 162 10.05 -6.85 -12.90
CA TYR A 162 8.96 -6.09 -12.27
C TYR A 162 9.39 -4.66 -11.91
N THR A 163 10.64 -4.43 -11.55
CA THR A 163 11.20 -3.09 -11.34
C THR A 163 11.18 -2.28 -12.64
N ALA A 164 11.65 -2.84 -13.75
CA ALA A 164 11.63 -2.19 -15.07
C ALA A 164 10.20 -1.90 -15.55
N LEU A 165 9.30 -2.86 -15.33
CA LEU A 165 7.89 -2.72 -15.70
C LEU A 165 7.20 -1.60 -14.93
N LEU A 166 7.36 -1.55 -13.62
CA LEU A 166 6.77 -0.50 -12.80
C LEU A 166 7.34 0.89 -13.15
N ARG A 167 8.66 0.99 -13.42
CA ARG A 167 9.28 2.23 -13.92
C ARG A 167 8.64 2.71 -15.22
N ARG A 168 8.42 1.79 -16.16
CA ARG A 168 7.74 2.12 -17.43
C ARG A 168 6.32 2.60 -17.15
N GLN A 169 5.55 1.88 -16.36
CA GLN A 169 4.16 2.24 -16.03
C GLN A 169 4.07 3.64 -15.41
N CYS A 170 4.93 3.96 -14.44
CA CYS A 170 4.95 5.29 -13.83
C CYS A 170 5.32 6.41 -14.83
N ARG A 171 6.22 6.14 -15.77
CA ARG A 171 6.62 7.13 -16.79
C ARG A 171 5.55 7.41 -17.84
N THR A 172 4.70 6.42 -18.13
CA THR A 172 3.69 6.52 -19.18
C THR A 172 2.29 6.82 -18.67
N ALA A 173 2.05 6.70 -17.36
CA ALA A 173 0.78 7.02 -16.73
C ALA A 173 0.47 8.52 -16.79
N ILE A 174 -0.82 8.87 -16.89
CA ILE A 174 -1.29 10.27 -16.77
C ILE A 174 -1.29 10.76 -15.33
N GLY A 175 -1.22 9.83 -14.35
CA GLY A 175 -1.09 10.15 -12.94
C GLY A 175 -0.51 9.01 -12.17
N VAL A 176 0.31 9.33 -11.16
CA VAL A 176 0.95 8.34 -10.28
C VAL A 176 0.83 8.79 -8.83
N SER A 177 0.23 7.95 -8.01
CA SER A 177 0.27 8.15 -6.56
C SER A 177 1.17 7.11 -5.89
N TYR A 178 1.73 7.49 -4.76
CA TYR A 178 2.69 6.68 -4.02
C TYR A 178 2.28 6.61 -2.55
N VAL A 179 2.54 5.48 -1.92
CA VAL A 179 2.32 5.35 -0.47
C VAL A 179 3.42 6.04 0.36
N THR A 180 4.54 6.39 -0.25
CA THR A 180 5.66 7.14 0.35
C THR A 180 5.72 8.55 -0.21
N GLU A 181 6.45 9.45 0.43
CA GLU A 181 6.63 10.83 -0.06
C GLU A 181 7.87 11.01 -0.94
N GLN A 182 8.89 10.14 -0.81
CA GLN A 182 10.15 10.25 -1.54
C GLN A 182 10.71 8.91 -2.04
N TYR A 183 10.68 7.85 -1.21
CA TYR A 183 11.37 6.59 -1.49
C TYR A 183 10.94 5.95 -2.82
N LEU A 184 9.64 5.75 -3.02
CA LEU A 184 9.11 5.15 -4.25
C LEU A 184 9.23 6.11 -5.43
N GLN A 185 9.04 7.41 -5.24
CA GLN A 185 9.16 8.45 -6.27
C GLN A 185 10.57 8.49 -6.87
N ARG A 186 11.61 8.42 -6.03
CA ARG A 186 13.00 8.38 -6.50
C ARG A 186 13.29 7.15 -7.33
N ARG A 187 12.70 6.00 -6.99
CA ARG A 187 12.92 4.73 -7.69
C ARG A 187 12.05 4.57 -8.93
N TYR A 188 10.84 5.07 -8.89
CA TYR A 188 9.80 4.94 -9.93
C TYR A 188 9.25 6.32 -10.31
N PRO A 189 10.07 7.21 -10.92
CA PRO A 189 9.63 8.56 -11.22
C PRO A 189 8.44 8.56 -12.19
N ALA A 190 7.49 9.43 -11.93
CA ALA A 190 6.37 9.71 -12.81
C ALA A 190 6.83 10.43 -14.09
N GLY A 191 6.03 10.38 -15.15
CA GLY A 191 6.23 11.20 -16.35
C GLY A 191 6.11 12.70 -16.04
N GLN A 192 6.76 13.56 -16.83
CA GLN A 192 6.80 15.02 -16.61
C GLN A 192 5.41 15.68 -16.55
N HIS A 193 4.43 15.15 -17.26
CA HIS A 193 3.07 15.69 -17.33
C HIS A 193 2.06 14.91 -16.49
N ALA A 194 2.52 13.91 -15.73
CA ALA A 194 1.66 13.12 -14.89
C ALA A 194 1.28 13.87 -13.61
N ALA A 195 0.01 13.80 -13.23
CA ALA A 195 -0.40 14.23 -11.91
C ALA A 195 0.28 13.33 -10.85
N THR A 196 0.81 13.92 -9.79
CA THR A 196 1.47 13.15 -8.73
C THR A 196 0.84 13.41 -7.37
N ALA A 197 0.78 12.37 -6.54
CA ALA A 197 0.35 12.49 -5.17
C ALA A 197 1.10 11.51 -4.25
N ALA A 198 1.16 11.84 -2.97
CA ALA A 198 1.65 10.96 -1.91
C ALA A 198 0.54 10.80 -0.86
N TYR A 199 0.02 9.58 -0.74
CA TYR A 199 -0.93 9.21 0.31
C TYR A 199 -0.85 7.73 0.64
N SER A 200 -0.85 7.45 1.92
CA SER A 200 -0.83 6.08 2.42
C SER A 200 -2.18 5.39 2.30
N SER A 201 -2.16 4.06 2.35
CA SER A 201 -3.35 3.25 2.63
C SER A 201 -3.66 3.14 4.14
N VAL A 202 -2.84 3.74 4.99
CA VAL A 202 -3.14 3.94 6.41
C VAL A 202 -4.27 4.96 6.49
N GLU A 203 -5.30 4.66 7.26
CA GLU A 203 -6.38 5.59 7.58
C GLU A 203 -6.51 5.62 9.09
N LEU A 204 -5.97 6.68 9.69
CA LEU A 204 -6.06 6.87 11.12
C LEU A 204 -7.30 7.72 11.43
N PRO A 205 -8.33 7.12 12.04
CA PRO A 205 -9.46 7.89 12.54
C PRO A 205 -9.03 8.78 13.72
N ALA A 206 -9.84 9.76 14.05
CA ALA A 206 -9.48 10.75 15.08
C ALA A 206 -9.18 10.11 16.46
N ASP A 207 -9.86 9.02 16.80
CA ASP A 207 -9.65 8.26 18.05
C ASP A 207 -8.35 7.45 18.08
N ALA A 208 -7.66 7.33 16.95
CA ALA A 208 -6.33 6.71 16.91
C ALA A 208 -5.25 7.60 17.54
N PHE A 209 -5.46 8.90 17.62
CA PHE A 209 -4.50 9.85 18.13
C PHE A 209 -4.65 10.09 19.63
N VAL A 210 -3.53 10.11 20.36
CA VAL A 210 -3.53 10.65 21.73
C VAL A 210 -3.60 12.18 21.68
N ALA A 211 -4.25 12.77 22.65
CA ALA A 211 -4.34 14.23 22.76
C ALA A 211 -2.97 14.89 23.04
N LYS A 212 -2.18 14.22 23.88
CA LYS A 212 -0.83 14.65 24.30
C LYS A 212 0.14 13.46 24.23
N PRO A 213 1.42 13.71 23.91
CA PRO A 213 2.44 12.67 24.02
C PRO A 213 2.48 12.08 25.43
N PRO A 214 2.61 10.77 25.60
CA PRO A 214 2.74 10.17 26.92
C PRO A 214 4.04 10.65 27.60
N SER A 215 3.95 10.97 28.89
CA SER A 215 5.14 11.29 29.69
C SER A 215 6.00 10.05 29.90
N PRO A 216 7.30 10.11 29.70
CA PRO A 216 8.20 9.00 30.00
C PRO A 216 8.08 8.61 31.47
N LYS A 217 7.83 7.33 31.74
CA LYS A 217 7.80 6.78 33.08
C LYS A 217 9.06 5.98 33.31
N GLN A 218 9.61 6.07 34.52
CA GLN A 218 10.58 5.10 34.99
C GLN A 218 9.82 3.84 35.41
N ARG A 219 10.28 2.69 34.97
CA ARG A 219 9.63 1.40 35.23
C ARG A 219 10.64 0.40 35.75
N ASP A 220 10.16 -0.54 36.55
CA ASP A 220 10.97 -1.68 36.99
C ASP A 220 11.28 -2.61 35.81
N GLU A 221 10.40 -2.67 34.80
CA GLU A 221 10.58 -3.40 33.56
C GLU A 221 9.99 -2.61 32.37
N TYR A 222 10.83 -2.36 31.35
CA TYR A 222 10.40 -1.68 30.12
C TYR A 222 9.81 -2.64 29.10
N VAL A 223 8.84 -2.16 28.35
CA VAL A 223 8.12 -2.93 27.35
C VAL A 223 8.46 -2.45 25.93
N ILE A 224 9.03 -3.34 25.14
CA ILE A 224 9.22 -3.15 23.70
C ILE A 224 8.04 -3.79 22.98
N VAL A 225 7.41 -3.10 22.03
CA VAL A 225 6.34 -3.67 21.22
C VAL A 225 6.71 -3.71 19.75
N SER A 226 6.31 -4.78 19.06
CA SER A 226 6.41 -4.92 17.62
C SER A 226 5.09 -5.48 17.07
N VAL A 227 4.69 -5.01 15.87
CA VAL A 227 3.42 -5.42 15.25
C VAL A 227 3.68 -5.83 13.80
N GLY A 228 3.26 -7.04 13.44
CA GLY A 228 3.39 -7.50 12.05
C GLY A 228 3.20 -9.00 11.87
N SER A 229 2.95 -9.41 10.62
CA SER A 229 2.79 -10.82 10.27
C SER A 229 4.12 -11.59 10.37
N LEU A 230 4.05 -12.82 10.89
CA LEU A 230 5.15 -13.78 10.97
C LEU A 230 5.11 -14.82 9.81
N GLU A 231 4.37 -14.57 8.74
CA GLU A 231 4.34 -15.46 7.57
C GLU A 231 5.72 -15.62 6.91
N MET A 232 6.51 -14.55 6.97
CA MET A 232 7.89 -14.50 6.45
C MET A 232 8.76 -13.68 7.39
N LEU A 233 10.08 -13.87 7.34
CA LEU A 233 11.05 -13.18 8.21
C LEU A 233 11.33 -11.72 7.81
N TYR A 234 10.62 -11.15 6.85
CA TYR A 234 10.90 -9.79 6.37
C TYR A 234 10.63 -8.69 7.42
N LYS A 235 9.87 -9.00 8.48
CA LYS A 235 9.65 -8.08 9.60
C LYS A 235 10.83 -7.99 10.58
N GLY A 236 11.84 -8.87 10.44
CA GLY A 236 13.06 -8.80 11.24
C GLY A 236 12.87 -9.14 12.72
N ILE A 237 11.84 -9.95 13.07
CA ILE A 237 11.61 -10.32 14.48
C ILE A 237 12.74 -11.18 15.04
N ASP A 238 13.42 -11.94 14.21
CA ASP A 238 14.69 -12.61 14.56
C ASP A 238 15.78 -11.60 14.97
N THR A 239 15.92 -10.49 14.26
CA THR A 239 16.82 -9.38 14.64
C THR A 239 16.41 -8.74 15.98
N LEU A 240 15.10 -8.57 16.21
CA LEU A 240 14.59 -8.06 17.50
C LEU A 240 14.88 -9.01 18.67
N ILE A 241 14.74 -10.31 18.47
CA ILE A 241 15.06 -11.33 19.48
C ILE A 241 16.54 -11.30 19.85
N MET A 242 17.43 -11.18 18.86
CA MET A 242 18.87 -11.03 19.10
C MET A 242 19.20 -9.72 19.85
N ALA A 243 18.54 -8.62 19.49
CA ALA A 243 18.68 -7.34 20.20
C ALA A 243 18.18 -7.45 21.65
N LEU A 244 17.04 -8.12 21.89
CA LEU A 244 16.51 -8.35 23.24
C LEU A 244 17.49 -9.18 24.11
N SER A 245 18.10 -10.22 23.53
CA SER A 245 19.12 -11.01 24.23
C SER A 245 20.32 -10.14 24.65
N ARG A 246 20.77 -9.24 23.78
CA ARG A 246 21.86 -8.29 24.09
C ARG A 246 21.46 -7.32 25.21
N LEU A 247 20.26 -6.73 25.15
CA LEU A 247 19.76 -5.82 26.19
C LEU A 247 19.66 -6.52 27.55
N THR A 248 19.14 -7.74 27.56
CA THR A 248 19.02 -8.57 28.78
C THR A 248 20.38 -8.92 29.35
N ALA A 249 21.35 -9.29 28.50
CA ALA A 249 22.72 -9.59 28.92
C ALA A 249 23.45 -8.35 29.48
N ALA A 250 23.08 -7.14 29.03
CA ALA A 250 23.55 -5.87 29.59
C ALA A 250 22.84 -5.48 30.90
N GLY A 251 21.96 -6.33 31.43
CA GLY A 251 21.26 -6.10 32.69
C GLY A 251 20.01 -5.19 32.59
N LEU A 252 19.56 -4.83 31.39
CA LEU A 252 18.36 -4.01 31.27
C LEU A 252 17.10 -4.86 31.54
N PRO A 253 16.19 -4.37 32.42
CA PRO A 253 14.90 -5.04 32.68
C PRO A 253 13.93 -4.77 31.52
N VAL A 254 14.00 -5.58 30.49
CA VAL A 254 13.18 -5.42 29.27
C VAL A 254 12.42 -6.69 28.96
N ARG A 255 11.20 -6.53 28.41
CA ARG A 255 10.43 -7.59 27.76
C ARG A 255 9.90 -7.10 26.42
N CYS A 256 9.51 -8.03 25.56
CA CYS A 256 8.97 -7.73 24.24
C CYS A 256 7.55 -8.29 24.09
N ILE A 257 6.66 -7.51 23.51
CA ILE A 257 5.35 -7.97 23.06
C ILE A 257 5.34 -7.96 21.53
N HIS A 258 5.08 -9.10 20.91
CA HIS A 258 4.85 -9.17 19.47
C HIS A 258 3.39 -9.47 19.17
N VAL A 259 2.75 -8.53 18.42
CA VAL A 259 1.36 -8.65 17.96
C VAL A 259 1.36 -9.09 16.50
N GLY A 260 0.92 -10.30 16.27
CA GLY A 260 0.88 -10.92 14.95
C GLY A 260 1.17 -12.41 15.01
N THR A 261 0.86 -13.12 13.93
CA THR A 261 1.06 -14.56 13.81
C THR A 261 1.54 -14.93 12.41
N GLY A 262 2.00 -16.17 12.23
CA GLY A 262 2.39 -16.70 10.94
C GLY A 262 3.30 -17.93 11.06
N ARG A 263 3.63 -18.51 9.92
CA ARG A 263 4.38 -19.79 9.82
C ARG A 263 5.76 -19.79 10.46
N GLN A 264 6.36 -18.61 10.67
CA GLN A 264 7.70 -18.48 11.24
C GLN A 264 7.70 -18.44 12.76
N GLN A 265 6.53 -18.43 13.43
CA GLN A 265 6.43 -18.24 14.87
C GLN A 265 7.21 -19.31 15.66
N ALA A 266 7.01 -20.59 15.36
CA ALA A 266 7.72 -21.69 16.07
C ALA A 266 9.25 -21.57 15.94
N ARG A 267 9.76 -21.16 14.77
CA ARG A 267 11.19 -20.91 14.56
C ARG A 267 11.71 -19.73 15.39
N LEU A 268 10.93 -18.68 15.53
CA LEU A 268 11.28 -17.50 16.32
C LEU A 268 11.25 -17.81 17.84
N GLU A 269 10.29 -18.61 18.30
CA GLU A 269 10.24 -19.10 19.66
C GLU A 269 11.43 -20.01 19.99
N GLN A 270 11.84 -20.88 19.06
CA GLN A 270 13.05 -21.68 19.19
C GLN A 270 14.30 -20.79 19.30
N LEU A 271 14.47 -19.79 18.42
CA LEU A 271 15.57 -18.84 18.49
C LEU A 271 15.61 -18.10 19.83
N ALA A 272 14.46 -17.66 20.34
CA ALA A 272 14.36 -17.02 21.64
C ALA A 272 14.77 -17.95 22.80
N THR A 273 14.47 -19.24 22.70
CA THR A 273 14.88 -20.27 23.67
C THR A 273 16.41 -20.49 23.61
N GLU A 274 16.97 -20.64 22.40
CA GLU A 274 18.42 -20.80 22.19
C GLU A 274 19.22 -19.62 22.76
N LEU A 275 18.67 -18.40 22.69
CA LEU A 275 19.25 -17.18 23.23
C LEU A 275 18.89 -16.90 24.70
N GLY A 276 18.12 -17.78 25.37
CA GLY A 276 17.77 -17.65 26.78
C GLY A 276 16.72 -16.56 27.09
N VAL A 277 16.05 -15.99 26.09
CA VAL A 277 15.11 -14.88 26.27
C VAL A 277 13.65 -15.21 25.97
N ARG A 278 13.30 -16.51 25.83
CA ARG A 278 11.91 -16.92 25.50
C ARG A 278 10.90 -16.42 26.55
N HIS A 279 11.27 -16.41 27.82
CA HIS A 279 10.45 -15.91 28.91
C HIS A 279 10.25 -14.38 28.93
N ARG A 280 10.98 -13.67 28.11
CA ARG A 280 10.91 -12.21 27.93
C ARG A 280 10.09 -11.78 26.71
N ILE A 281 9.49 -12.73 25.98
CA ILE A 281 8.77 -12.44 24.73
C ILE A 281 7.37 -13.03 24.78
N ASP A 282 6.37 -12.17 24.67
CA ASP A 282 4.98 -12.52 24.52
C ASP A 282 4.58 -12.49 23.03
N PHE A 283 4.30 -13.64 22.44
CA PHE A 283 3.67 -13.76 21.12
C PHE A 283 2.15 -13.79 21.28
N VAL A 284 1.52 -12.63 21.17
CA VAL A 284 0.08 -12.44 21.46
C VAL A 284 -0.81 -13.11 20.41
N GLY A 285 -0.28 -13.35 19.21
CA GLY A 285 -1.07 -13.81 18.09
C GLY A 285 -1.74 -12.67 17.33
N SER A 286 -2.72 -13.01 16.49
CA SER A 286 -3.46 -12.03 15.69
C SER A 286 -4.57 -11.39 16.53
N VAL A 287 -4.63 -10.07 16.51
CA VAL A 287 -5.70 -9.29 17.13
C VAL A 287 -6.43 -8.45 16.10
N ALA A 288 -7.64 -7.98 16.41
CA ALA A 288 -8.37 -7.09 15.52
C ALA A 288 -7.63 -5.75 15.35
N ALA A 289 -7.55 -5.30 14.11
CA ALA A 289 -6.92 -4.01 13.79
C ALA A 289 -7.62 -2.83 14.51
N GLY A 290 -6.88 -1.76 14.70
CA GLY A 290 -7.39 -0.57 15.36
C GLY A 290 -7.34 -0.64 16.89
N ALA A 291 -8.46 -0.66 17.59
CA ALA A 291 -8.50 -0.50 19.04
C ALA A 291 -7.70 -1.56 19.81
N GLN A 292 -7.76 -2.83 19.41
CA GLN A 292 -7.01 -3.88 20.11
C GLN A 292 -5.49 -3.74 19.91
N VAL A 293 -5.04 -3.39 18.71
CA VAL A 293 -3.61 -3.09 18.49
C VAL A 293 -3.17 -1.90 19.35
N ARG A 294 -3.99 -0.84 19.43
CA ARG A 294 -3.68 0.34 20.24
C ARG A 294 -3.52 0.02 21.72
N GLN A 295 -4.28 -0.94 22.27
CA GLN A 295 -4.13 -1.38 23.67
C GLN A 295 -2.73 -1.91 23.97
N TYR A 296 -2.11 -2.66 23.04
CA TYR A 296 -0.73 -3.12 23.19
C TYR A 296 0.29 -2.00 23.02
N LEU A 297 0.02 -1.08 22.07
CA LEU A 297 0.86 0.10 21.89
C LEU A 297 0.88 0.97 23.16
N ASP A 298 -0.28 1.19 23.79
CA ASP A 298 -0.40 2.07 24.98
C ASP A 298 0.27 1.48 26.24
N GLN A 299 0.57 0.19 26.26
CA GLN A 299 1.28 -0.48 27.35
C GLN A 299 2.80 -0.42 27.22
N ALA A 300 3.31 -0.09 26.04
CA ALA A 300 4.72 -0.18 25.71
C ALA A 300 5.45 1.16 25.88
N ASP A 301 6.78 1.08 26.00
CA ASP A 301 7.67 2.23 26.15
C ASP A 301 8.36 2.60 24.83
N VAL A 302 8.61 1.60 23.96
CA VAL A 302 9.27 1.77 22.65
C VAL A 302 8.64 0.81 21.62
N PHE A 303 8.41 1.33 20.43
CA PHE A 303 8.02 0.53 19.27
C PHE A 303 9.26 0.15 18.45
N ALA A 304 9.45 -1.13 18.13
CA ALA A 304 10.56 -1.62 17.32
C ALA A 304 10.08 -2.19 15.98
N MET A 305 10.68 -1.70 14.87
CA MET A 305 10.40 -2.16 13.52
C MET A 305 11.68 -2.46 12.73
N PRO A 306 12.38 -3.57 13.00
CA PRO A 306 13.62 -3.94 12.33
C PRO A 306 13.40 -4.64 10.98
N SER A 307 12.44 -4.17 10.20
CA SER A 307 12.02 -4.80 8.95
C SER A 307 13.14 -4.79 7.89
N ARG A 308 13.17 -5.82 7.03
CA ARG A 308 14.06 -5.95 5.87
C ARG A 308 13.48 -5.30 4.61
N THR A 309 12.17 -5.10 4.59
CA THR A 309 11.46 -4.44 3.49
C THR A 309 10.13 -3.87 3.99
N GLU A 310 9.85 -2.66 3.56
CA GLU A 310 8.56 -1.98 3.79
C GLU A 310 8.18 -1.15 2.55
N GLY A 311 6.86 -0.91 2.40
CA GLY A 311 6.36 0.25 1.68
C GLY A 311 6.35 1.45 2.62
N LEU A 312 5.16 1.91 3.01
CA LEU A 312 4.98 2.76 4.19
C LEU A 312 4.35 1.91 5.30
N PRO A 313 5.04 1.69 6.44
CA PRO A 313 4.60 0.74 7.46
C PRO A 313 3.44 1.28 8.30
N LYS A 314 2.26 0.67 8.15
CA LYS A 314 1.04 1.07 8.89
C LYS A 314 1.22 1.02 10.40
N ALA A 315 1.78 -0.07 10.91
CA ALA A 315 1.95 -0.27 12.35
C ALA A 315 2.86 0.79 12.99
N LEU A 316 3.89 1.27 12.26
CA LEU A 316 4.73 2.36 12.75
C LEU A 316 3.92 3.67 12.84
N VAL A 317 3.12 3.98 11.81
CA VAL A 317 2.28 5.19 11.82
C VAL A 317 1.23 5.11 12.94
N GLU A 318 0.65 3.92 13.18
CA GLU A 318 -0.26 3.70 14.31
C GLU A 318 0.44 3.91 15.66
N ALA A 319 1.65 3.38 15.83
CA ALA A 319 2.46 3.61 17.03
C ALA A 319 2.80 5.10 17.23
N MET A 320 3.17 5.79 16.15
CA MET A 320 3.44 7.24 16.18
C MET A 320 2.21 8.06 16.57
N ALA A 321 1.01 7.66 16.14
CA ALA A 321 -0.26 8.31 16.53
C ALA A 321 -0.57 8.15 18.03
N ARG A 322 -0.02 7.09 18.67
CA ARG A 322 -0.04 6.94 20.14
C ARG A 322 1.07 7.73 20.83
N GLY A 323 1.86 8.51 20.08
CA GLY A 323 2.99 9.25 20.61
C GLY A 323 4.13 8.33 21.07
N MET A 324 4.26 7.14 20.51
CA MET A 324 5.32 6.22 20.91
C MET A 324 6.69 6.63 20.35
N PRO A 325 7.74 6.63 21.17
CA PRO A 325 9.09 6.54 20.67
C PRO A 325 9.27 5.27 19.85
N ALA A 326 10.01 5.33 18.75
CA ALA A 326 10.15 4.20 17.86
C ALA A 326 11.56 4.09 17.29
N VAL A 327 12.03 2.86 17.09
CA VAL A 327 13.26 2.54 16.35
C VAL A 327 12.88 1.71 15.13
N GLY A 328 13.44 2.05 13.98
CA GLY A 328 13.18 1.32 12.74
C GLY A 328 14.40 1.16 11.87
N SER A 329 14.36 0.17 10.97
CA SER A 329 15.44 -0.05 10.00
C SER A 329 15.38 0.96 8.83
N SER A 330 16.54 1.20 8.19
CA SER A 330 16.69 2.13 7.05
C SER A 330 16.13 1.59 5.73
N VAL A 331 14.90 1.04 5.74
CA VAL A 331 14.26 0.44 4.56
C VAL A 331 12.92 1.09 4.22
N GLY A 332 12.61 1.13 2.93
CA GLY A 332 11.32 1.60 2.44
C GLY A 332 11.00 3.02 2.89
N GLY A 333 9.78 3.21 3.39
CA GLY A 333 9.30 4.50 3.91
C GLY A 333 9.61 4.74 5.38
N ILE A 334 10.32 3.86 6.10
CA ILE A 334 10.68 4.09 7.52
C ILE A 334 11.50 5.37 7.68
N PRO A 335 12.54 5.64 6.85
CA PRO A 335 13.32 6.87 6.94
C PRO A 335 12.53 8.17 6.67
N GLU A 336 11.36 8.07 6.10
CA GLU A 336 10.46 9.23 5.91
C GLU A 336 9.62 9.55 7.16
N LEU A 337 9.55 8.60 8.09
CA LEU A 337 8.71 8.67 9.29
C LEU A 337 9.51 9.03 10.53
N LEU A 338 10.70 8.45 10.69
CA LEU A 338 11.54 8.58 11.87
C LEU A 338 12.70 9.56 11.63
N ALA A 339 13.25 10.10 12.71
CA ALA A 339 14.49 10.86 12.65
C ALA A 339 15.69 9.93 12.44
N GLU A 340 16.78 10.44 11.89
CA GLU A 340 17.98 9.69 11.56
C GLU A 340 18.57 8.95 12.77
N GLU A 341 18.52 9.56 13.96
CA GLU A 341 19.00 8.98 15.22
C GLU A 341 18.24 7.74 15.69
N ASP A 342 17.01 7.53 15.19
CA ASP A 342 16.13 6.41 15.50
C ASP A 342 16.10 5.34 14.38
N ILE A 343 17.00 5.49 13.39
CA ILE A 343 17.10 4.58 12.25
C ILE A 343 18.38 3.75 12.36
N VAL A 344 18.24 2.45 12.13
CA VAL A 344 19.36 1.49 12.19
C VAL A 344 19.50 0.73 10.87
N PRO A 345 20.65 0.16 10.53
CA PRO A 345 20.78 -0.73 9.39
C PRO A 345 19.85 -1.96 9.54
N PRO A 346 19.27 -2.49 8.45
CA PRO A 346 18.54 -3.75 8.51
C PRO A 346 19.50 -4.89 8.90
N ASP A 347 18.97 -5.90 9.61
CA ASP A 347 19.70 -7.06 10.11
C ASP A 347 20.79 -6.76 11.16
N ASP A 348 20.93 -5.53 11.62
CA ASP A 348 21.89 -5.13 12.64
C ASP A 348 21.21 -5.11 14.02
N HIS A 349 21.30 -6.25 14.72
CA HIS A 349 20.74 -6.39 16.07
C HIS A 349 21.54 -5.62 17.14
N VAL A 350 22.80 -5.30 16.87
CA VAL A 350 23.64 -4.52 17.79
C VAL A 350 23.18 -3.06 17.76
N ALA A 351 23.14 -2.46 16.57
CA ALA A 351 22.64 -1.09 16.40
C ALA A 351 21.18 -0.94 16.89
N LEU A 352 20.34 -1.97 16.67
CA LEU A 352 18.96 -1.98 17.16
C LEU A 352 18.90 -1.97 18.69
N ALA A 353 19.71 -2.80 19.36
CA ALA A 353 19.78 -2.83 20.82
C ALA A 353 20.24 -1.48 21.39
N GLU A 354 21.30 -0.91 20.85
CA GLU A 354 21.85 0.39 21.28
C GLU A 354 20.84 1.54 21.07
N ALA A 355 20.11 1.53 19.97
CA ALA A 355 19.08 2.55 19.72
C ALA A 355 17.90 2.42 20.69
N ILE A 356 17.46 1.21 21.01
CA ILE A 356 16.43 0.95 22.02
C ILE A 356 16.92 1.37 23.40
N GLU A 357 18.13 0.98 23.80
CA GLU A 357 18.73 1.36 25.08
C GLU A 357 18.79 2.87 25.25
N ARG A 358 19.26 3.61 24.24
CA ARG A 358 19.32 5.09 24.27
C ARG A 358 17.96 5.71 24.52
N LEU A 359 16.88 5.18 23.94
CA LEU A 359 15.51 5.67 24.18
C LEU A 359 15.02 5.31 25.57
N LEU A 360 15.32 4.10 26.06
CA LEU A 360 14.85 3.65 27.38
C LEU A 360 15.57 4.39 28.52
N MET A 361 16.87 4.63 28.39
CA MET A 361 17.70 5.20 29.44
C MET A 361 17.69 6.75 29.48
N ASP A 362 17.27 7.42 28.40
CA ASP A 362 17.18 8.88 28.34
C ASP A 362 15.71 9.36 28.25
N PRO A 363 15.05 9.74 29.35
CA PRO A 363 13.70 10.24 29.36
C PRO A 363 13.48 11.47 28.48
N ALA A 364 14.51 12.33 28.33
CA ALA A 364 14.41 13.52 27.51
C ALA A 364 14.38 13.17 26.01
N LYS A 365 15.21 12.21 25.55
CA LYS A 365 15.16 11.67 24.19
C LYS A 365 13.82 11.00 23.92
N ARG A 366 13.36 10.17 24.84
CA ARG A 366 12.05 9.51 24.76
C ARG A 366 10.92 10.51 24.59
N SER A 367 10.93 11.58 25.36
CA SER A 367 9.93 12.67 25.25
C SER A 367 10.01 13.39 23.89
N ARG A 368 11.21 13.75 23.42
CA ARG A 368 11.40 14.39 22.11
C ARG A 368 10.92 13.50 20.97
N ALA A 369 11.27 12.22 20.97
CA ALA A 369 10.81 11.25 19.98
C ALA A 369 9.27 11.12 19.98
N SER A 370 8.66 11.06 21.18
CA SER A 370 7.20 10.99 21.35
C SER A 370 6.48 12.20 20.74
N VAL A 371 6.93 13.41 21.03
CA VAL A 371 6.38 14.66 20.50
C VAL A 371 6.49 14.70 18.97
N ARG A 372 7.69 14.43 18.45
CA ARG A 372 7.97 14.42 17.01
C ARG A 372 7.13 13.39 16.27
N ASN A 373 7.06 12.15 16.78
CA ASN A 373 6.34 11.06 16.15
C ASN A 373 4.83 11.35 16.11
N LEU A 374 4.24 11.85 17.19
CA LEU A 374 2.84 12.24 17.22
C LEU A 374 2.53 13.37 16.23
N ALA A 375 3.40 14.38 16.14
CA ALA A 375 3.25 15.46 15.16
C ALA A 375 3.29 14.92 13.73
N ARG A 376 4.26 14.04 13.41
CA ARG A 376 4.39 13.43 12.09
C ARG A 376 3.21 12.51 11.72
N ALA A 377 2.67 11.76 12.70
CA ALA A 377 1.53 10.88 12.48
C ALA A 377 0.27 11.62 12.02
N ARG A 378 0.11 12.90 12.38
CA ARG A 378 -1.04 13.73 11.97
C ARG A 378 -1.11 13.93 10.45
N ASP A 379 0.00 13.84 9.73
CA ASP A 379 0.01 13.87 8.26
C ASP A 379 -0.71 12.68 7.63
N PHE A 380 -0.96 11.63 8.43
CA PHE A 380 -1.66 10.40 8.06
C PHE A 380 -3.08 10.32 8.62
N ALA A 381 -3.61 11.41 9.15
CA ALA A 381 -5.02 11.46 9.57
C ALA A 381 -5.94 11.25 8.36
N GLN A 382 -7.06 10.57 8.61
CA GLN A 382 -8.00 10.16 7.56
C GLN A 382 -8.44 11.32 6.66
N ASP A 383 -8.75 12.48 7.26
CA ASP A 383 -9.18 13.67 6.54
C ASP A 383 -8.06 14.28 5.68
N VAL A 384 -6.80 14.28 6.16
CA VAL A 384 -5.62 14.74 5.40
C VAL A 384 -5.40 13.87 4.18
N LEU A 385 -5.39 12.55 4.38
CA LEU A 385 -5.20 11.61 3.28
C LEU A 385 -6.38 11.62 2.29
N GLN A 386 -7.61 11.83 2.79
CA GLN A 386 -8.78 11.94 1.92
C GLN A 386 -8.71 13.19 1.03
N ARG A 387 -8.29 14.34 1.56
CA ARG A 387 -8.08 15.56 0.75
C ARG A 387 -7.02 15.33 -0.33
N ARG A 388 -5.87 14.71 0.00
CA ARG A 388 -4.81 14.39 -0.98
C ARG A 388 -5.31 13.44 -2.08
N ARG A 389 -6.10 12.42 -1.72
CA ARG A 389 -6.72 11.48 -2.68
C ARG A 389 -7.72 12.17 -3.59
N ASN A 390 -8.61 12.95 -3.02
CA ASN A 390 -9.63 13.66 -3.79
C ASN A 390 -9.00 14.58 -4.83
N ALA A 391 -7.99 15.35 -4.45
CA ALA A 391 -7.24 16.20 -5.38
C ALA A 391 -6.58 15.39 -6.52
N PHE A 392 -6.01 14.23 -6.21
CA PHE A 392 -5.42 13.36 -7.22
C PHE A 392 -6.48 12.77 -8.17
N TYR A 393 -7.59 12.25 -7.64
CA TYR A 393 -8.65 11.68 -8.48
C TYR A 393 -9.32 12.73 -9.37
N GLU A 394 -9.47 13.95 -8.87
CA GLU A 394 -9.97 15.06 -9.65
C GLU A 394 -9.02 15.44 -10.79
N ALA A 395 -7.71 15.48 -10.53
CA ALA A 395 -6.70 15.70 -11.55
C ALA A 395 -6.72 14.59 -12.64
N LEU A 396 -6.95 13.32 -12.26
CA LEU A 396 -7.12 12.23 -13.21
C LEU A 396 -8.39 12.39 -14.06
N ARG A 397 -9.50 12.76 -13.44
CA ARG A 397 -10.77 13.03 -14.12
C ARG A 397 -10.58 14.12 -15.19
N GLN A 398 -9.96 15.22 -14.80
CA GLN A 398 -9.67 16.33 -15.70
C GLN A 398 -8.76 15.91 -16.86
N ALA A 399 -7.67 15.18 -16.58
CA ALA A 399 -6.74 14.73 -17.62
C ALA A 399 -7.40 13.82 -18.67
N VAL A 400 -8.36 12.97 -18.25
CA VAL A 400 -9.13 12.12 -19.18
C VAL A 400 -10.17 12.94 -19.95
N SER A 401 -10.84 13.88 -19.30
CA SER A 401 -11.79 14.80 -19.97
C SER A 401 -11.11 15.67 -21.03
N ASP A 402 -9.90 16.14 -20.77
CA ASP A 402 -9.06 16.92 -21.71
C ASP A 402 -8.54 16.06 -22.88
N GLY A 403 -8.81 14.76 -22.90
CA GLY A 403 -8.38 13.85 -23.95
C GLY A 403 -6.86 13.60 -23.96
N ARG A 404 -6.18 13.70 -22.82
CA ARG A 404 -4.74 13.40 -22.72
C ARG A 404 -4.49 11.90 -22.87
N ASN A 405 -3.52 11.55 -23.69
CA ASN A 405 -3.07 10.16 -23.80
C ASN A 405 -2.04 9.82 -22.71
N SER A 406 -1.60 8.56 -22.66
CA SER A 406 -0.59 8.05 -21.72
C SER A 406 0.79 8.75 -21.80
N SER A 407 1.02 9.60 -22.80
CA SER A 407 2.22 10.45 -22.92
C SER A 407 1.95 11.93 -22.60
N GLY A 408 0.75 12.26 -22.07
CA GLY A 408 0.36 13.65 -21.76
C GLY A 408 0.02 14.50 -22.97
N ARG A 409 0.02 13.92 -24.18
CA ARG A 409 -0.37 14.62 -25.41
C ARG A 409 -1.88 14.50 -25.62
N LEU A 410 -2.50 15.55 -26.15
CA LEU A 410 -3.91 15.54 -26.55
C LEU A 410 -4.15 14.46 -27.61
N VAL A 411 -5.09 13.56 -27.34
CA VAL A 411 -5.56 12.56 -28.33
C VAL A 411 -6.51 13.29 -29.27
N ARG A 412 -6.20 13.35 -30.56
CA ARG A 412 -7.17 13.75 -31.57
C ARG A 412 -8.36 12.75 -31.49
N LYS A 413 -9.56 13.25 -31.17
CA LYS A 413 -10.78 12.44 -31.22
C LYS A 413 -10.94 11.94 -32.67
N PRO A 414 -11.11 10.65 -32.93
CA PRO A 414 -11.52 10.17 -34.24
C PRO A 414 -12.96 10.65 -34.48
N GLY A 415 -13.16 11.52 -35.46
CA GLY A 415 -14.49 11.92 -35.93
C GLY A 415 -14.83 13.41 -35.79
N HIS A 416 -14.08 14.29 -36.40
CA HIS A 416 -14.62 15.45 -37.08
C HIS A 416 -13.97 15.47 -38.47
N HIS A 417 -14.65 14.92 -39.46
CA HIS A 417 -14.42 15.26 -40.87
C HIS A 417 -14.66 16.74 -40.98
N ALA A 418 -13.59 17.49 -41.24
CA ALA A 418 -13.73 18.87 -41.75
C ALA A 418 -14.54 18.80 -43.03
N PRO A 419 -15.53 19.69 -43.26
CA PRO A 419 -16.22 19.72 -44.52
C PRO A 419 -15.19 20.05 -45.63
N THR A 420 -15.07 19.15 -46.59
CA THR A 420 -14.34 19.40 -47.84
C THR A 420 -15.00 20.57 -48.54
N THR A 421 -14.40 21.72 -48.48
CA THR A 421 -14.71 22.82 -49.38
C THR A 421 -14.34 22.40 -50.81
N SER A 422 -15.36 21.98 -51.55
CA SER A 422 -15.30 21.80 -52.98
C SER A 422 -15.05 23.20 -53.62
N ALA A 423 -13.81 23.45 -54.06
CA ALA A 423 -13.50 24.55 -54.92
C ALA A 423 -13.99 24.20 -56.34
N LEU A 424 -15.11 24.74 -56.71
CA LEU A 424 -15.55 24.82 -58.11
C LEU A 424 -14.60 25.68 -58.88
N GLY A 425 -13.80 25.07 -59.76
CA GLY A 425 -12.99 25.75 -60.75
C GLY A 425 -13.87 26.41 -61.82
N GLY A 426 -13.91 27.74 -61.83
CA GLY A 426 -14.38 28.52 -62.96
C GLY A 426 -13.26 28.69 -63.97
N ARG A 427 -13.42 28.06 -65.13
CA ARG A 427 -12.67 28.45 -66.35
C ARG A 427 -13.32 29.71 -66.85
N ALA A 428 -12.55 30.79 -67.02
CA ALA A 428 -12.90 31.88 -67.93
C ALA A 428 -12.03 31.78 -69.18
N VAL A 429 -12.72 31.74 -70.33
CA VAL A 429 -12.18 31.83 -71.68
C VAL A 429 -12.18 33.33 -72.02
N SER A 430 -11.08 33.85 -72.44
CA SER A 430 -10.77 34.77 -73.63
C SER A 430 -9.42 35.34 -73.48
#